data_48336b53bb741da57fd3404b5ddca869
#
_entry.id   48336b53bb741da57fd3404b5ddca869
#
_cell.length_a   1.000
_cell.length_b   1.000
_cell.length_c   1.000
_cell.angle_alpha   90.00
_cell.angle_beta   90.00
_cell.angle_gamma   90.00
#
_symmetry.space_group_name_H-M   'P 1'
#
loop_
_entity.id
_entity.type
_entity.pdbx_description
1 polymer ?
#
loop_
_entity_poly.entity_id
_entity_poly.type
_entity_poly.pdbx_seq_one_letter_code
_entity_poly.pdbx_strand_id
1 'polypeptide(L)'
;MAKINIIQKGPSGTVQYIEGWLKKNVCEFYFEFGGGDTVAIISFPGEDKWDATYPWAGGRRKEILTFVAEEVHRTQAPSSTIVWEDKSFRLVKK
;
A
#
# COMPACT_ATOMS: atom_id res chain seq x y z
N MET A 1 12.82 -8.23 8.18
CA MET A 1 11.83 -9.00 7.40
C MET A 1 10.55 -8.19 7.28
N ALA A 2 10.01 -8.08 6.08
CA ALA A 2 8.83 -7.27 5.81
C ALA A 2 7.71 -8.13 5.23
N LYS A 3 6.48 -7.77 5.55
CA LYS A 3 5.29 -8.43 5.00
C LYS A 3 4.14 -7.45 4.95
N ILE A 4 3.09 -7.81 4.20
CA ILE A 4 1.85 -7.05 4.23
C ILE A 4 0.74 -7.88 4.87
N ASN A 5 -0.25 -7.19 5.41
CA ASN A 5 -1.46 -7.78 5.93
C ASN A 5 -2.63 -6.93 5.43
N ILE A 6 -3.62 -7.58 4.82
CA ILE A 6 -4.78 -6.88 4.27
C ILE A 6 -5.98 -7.15 5.15
N ILE A 7 -6.58 -6.08 5.68
CA ILE A 7 -7.77 -6.17 6.52
C ILE A 7 -8.92 -5.56 5.73
N GLN A 8 -9.81 -6.41 5.23
CA GLN A 8 -10.95 -5.97 4.43
C GLN A 8 -12.17 -5.74 5.30
N LYS A 9 -12.86 -4.63 5.08
CA LYS A 9 -14.13 -4.31 5.74
C LYS A 9 -15.10 -3.83 4.67
N GLY A 10 -15.88 -4.77 4.11
CA GLY A 10 -16.77 -4.45 3.01
C GLY A 10 -15.98 -4.01 1.78
N PRO A 11 -16.36 -2.87 1.15
CA PRO A 11 -15.69 -2.41 -0.08
C PRO A 11 -14.39 -1.67 0.17
N SER A 12 -13.94 -1.56 1.41
CA SER A 12 -12.71 -0.86 1.75
C SER A 12 -11.97 -1.60 2.86
N GLY A 13 -10.86 -1.05 3.32
CA GLY A 13 -10.09 -1.62 4.41
C GLY A 13 -8.72 -1.00 4.54
N THR A 14 -7.79 -1.77 5.10
CA THR A 14 -6.44 -1.32 5.40
C THR A 14 -5.43 -2.32 4.86
N VAL A 15 -4.35 -1.81 4.27
CA VAL A 15 -3.17 -2.59 3.95
C VAL A 15 -2.10 -2.19 4.94
N GLN A 16 -1.62 -3.15 5.72
CA GLN A 16 -0.54 -2.91 6.68
C GLN A 16 0.79 -3.39 6.10
N TYR A 17 1.81 -2.54 6.18
CA TYR A 17 3.18 -2.93 5.95
C TYR A 17 3.81 -3.15 7.31
N ILE A 18 4.33 -4.33 7.56
CA ILE A 18 4.85 -4.73 8.86
C ILE A 18 6.30 -5.13 8.72
N GLU A 19 7.17 -4.51 9.53
CA GLU A 19 8.60 -4.79 9.50
C GLU A 19 9.11 -4.97 10.94
N GLY A 20 10.06 -5.87 11.11
CA GLY A 20 10.68 -6.12 12.40
C GLY A 20 10.34 -7.49 12.95
N TRP A 21 11.09 -7.88 13.97
CA TRP A 21 10.98 -9.21 14.56
C TRP A 21 10.32 -9.15 15.94
N LEU A 22 11.04 -8.62 16.95
CA LEU A 22 10.51 -8.54 18.31
C LEU A 22 9.61 -7.32 18.47
N LYS A 23 10.05 -6.19 18.00
CA LYS A 23 9.28 -4.97 17.98
C LYS A 23 8.90 -4.68 16.54
N LYS A 24 7.61 -4.72 16.27
CA LYS A 24 7.10 -4.51 14.92
C LYS A 24 6.81 -3.05 14.65
N ASN A 25 7.28 -2.57 13.50
CA ASN A 25 6.97 -1.25 12.98
C ASN A 25 5.93 -1.40 11.88
N VAL A 26 4.91 -0.57 11.89
CA VAL A 26 3.76 -0.73 11.00
C VAL A 26 3.44 0.58 10.29
N CYS A 27 3.22 0.50 8.97
CA CYS A 27 2.55 1.55 8.21
C CYS A 27 1.17 1.03 7.83
N GLU A 28 0.15 1.88 7.94
CA GLU A 28 -1.21 1.51 7.56
C GLU A 28 -1.69 2.39 6.43
N PHE A 29 -2.13 1.77 5.34
CA PHE A 29 -2.62 2.48 4.16
C PHE A 29 -4.07 2.11 3.92
N TYR A 30 -4.87 3.10 3.57
CA TYR A 30 -6.27 2.88 3.24
C TYR A 30 -6.40 2.29 1.85
N PHE A 31 -7.31 1.31 1.69
CA PHE A 31 -7.64 0.84 0.36
C PHE A 31 -9.15 0.83 0.15
N GLU A 32 -9.55 0.91 -1.12
CA GLU A 32 -10.93 0.72 -1.50
C GLU A 32 -10.98 0.03 -2.86
N PHE A 33 -12.04 -0.71 -3.11
CA PHE A 33 -12.26 -1.30 -4.42
C PHE A 33 -12.71 -0.18 -5.37
N GLY A 34 -12.15 -0.22 -6.59
CA GLY A 34 -12.52 0.75 -7.61
C GLY A 34 -13.75 0.31 -8.39
N GLY A 35 -14.07 1.11 -9.41
CA GLY A 35 -15.13 0.78 -10.35
C GLY A 35 -14.57 0.73 -11.76
N GLY A 36 -15.33 0.18 -12.70
CA GLY A 36 -14.90 0.05 -14.08
C GLY A 36 -13.64 -0.78 -14.20
N ASP A 37 -12.60 -0.21 -14.78
CA ASP A 37 -11.34 -0.90 -15.00
C ASP A 37 -10.41 -0.86 -13.79
N THR A 38 -10.73 -0.07 -12.78
CA THR A 38 -9.92 0.01 -11.55
C THR A 38 -10.33 -1.10 -10.59
N VAL A 39 -9.40 -1.98 -10.26
CA VAL A 39 -9.63 -3.08 -9.32
C VAL A 39 -9.60 -2.55 -7.90
N ALA A 40 -8.58 -1.78 -7.55
CA ALA A 40 -8.40 -1.26 -6.20
C ALA A 40 -7.55 0.01 -6.24
N ILE A 41 -7.75 0.85 -5.21
CA ILE A 41 -6.96 2.06 -5.01
C ILE A 41 -6.39 2.00 -3.60
N ILE A 42 -5.08 2.15 -3.47
CA ILE A 42 -4.40 2.19 -2.18
C ILE A 42 -3.86 3.61 -1.98
N SER A 43 -4.28 4.25 -0.90
CA SER A 43 -3.92 5.64 -0.60
C SER A 43 -2.88 5.70 0.51
N PHE A 44 -1.93 6.63 0.41
CA PHE A 44 -0.84 6.77 1.36
C PHE A 44 -0.45 8.24 1.50
N PRO A 45 0.34 8.59 2.55
CA PRO A 45 0.75 9.97 2.73
C PRO A 45 1.64 10.45 1.57
N GLY A 46 1.48 11.70 1.20
CA GLY A 46 2.34 12.34 0.23
C GLY A 46 3.77 12.43 0.75
N GLU A 47 4.70 12.73 -0.14
CA GLU A 47 6.11 12.78 0.19
C GLU A 47 6.41 13.79 1.29
N ASP A 48 5.67 14.90 1.30
CA ASP A 48 5.82 15.97 2.30
C ASP A 48 5.29 15.58 3.69
N LYS A 49 4.46 14.54 3.78
CA LYS A 49 3.86 14.10 5.05
C LYS A 49 4.42 12.78 5.55
N TRP A 50 5.13 12.04 4.71
CA TRP A 50 5.55 10.68 5.02
C TRP A 50 6.39 10.59 6.28
N ASP A 51 7.44 11.40 6.39
CA ASP A 51 8.38 11.32 7.51
C ASP A 51 7.72 11.70 8.83
N ALA A 52 6.76 12.64 8.80
CA ALA A 52 6.01 12.99 9.99
C ALA A 52 5.03 11.91 10.41
N THR A 53 4.44 11.21 9.45
CA THR A 53 3.47 10.14 9.70
C THR A 53 4.16 8.86 10.18
N TYR A 54 5.29 8.54 9.57
CA TYR A 54 6.04 7.31 9.89
C TYR A 54 7.51 7.64 10.17
N PRO A 55 7.82 8.24 11.35
CA PRO A 55 9.21 8.64 11.64
C PRO A 55 10.21 7.49 11.55
N TRP A 56 9.80 6.27 11.93
CA TRP A 56 10.69 5.10 11.85
C TRP A 56 11.06 4.73 10.42
N ALA A 57 10.26 5.18 9.45
CA ALA A 57 10.44 4.88 8.03
C ALA A 57 10.85 6.10 7.23
N GLY A 58 11.39 7.13 7.89
CA GLY A 58 11.83 8.36 7.22
C GLY A 58 12.84 8.06 6.14
N GLY A 59 12.66 8.67 4.97
CA GLY A 59 13.52 8.46 3.82
C GLY A 59 13.29 7.14 3.08
N ARG A 60 12.35 6.32 3.53
CA ARG A 60 12.12 4.98 2.95
C ARG A 60 10.79 4.86 2.22
N ARG A 61 10.16 5.97 1.90
CA ARG A 61 8.83 5.97 1.28
C ARG A 61 8.79 5.15 -0.02
N LYS A 62 9.69 5.41 -0.92
CA LYS A 62 9.73 4.72 -2.21
C LYS A 62 9.96 3.21 -2.04
N GLU A 63 10.88 2.84 -1.18
CA GLU A 63 11.20 1.45 -0.89
C GLU A 63 9.96 0.71 -0.37
N ILE A 64 9.30 1.27 0.64
CA ILE A 64 8.16 0.64 1.30
C ILE A 64 6.95 0.58 0.35
N LEU A 65 6.65 1.67 -0.35
CA LEU A 65 5.52 1.70 -1.27
C LEU A 65 5.71 0.75 -2.44
N THR A 66 6.93 0.63 -2.95
CA THR A 66 7.24 -0.34 -4.02
C THR A 66 6.98 -1.77 -3.54
N PHE A 67 7.47 -2.10 -2.35
CA PHE A 67 7.23 -3.43 -1.77
C PHE A 67 5.73 -3.70 -1.61
N VAL A 68 4.98 -2.74 -1.05
CA VAL A 68 3.54 -2.89 -0.84
C VAL A 68 2.82 -3.08 -2.16
N ALA A 69 3.13 -2.26 -3.16
CA ALA A 69 2.47 -2.34 -4.46
C ALA A 69 2.73 -3.69 -5.13
N GLU A 70 3.96 -4.16 -5.08
CA GLU A 70 4.31 -5.45 -5.69
C GLU A 70 3.62 -6.61 -4.98
N GLU A 71 3.56 -6.59 -3.65
CA GLU A 71 2.90 -7.65 -2.89
C GLU A 71 1.39 -7.65 -3.08
N VAL A 72 0.76 -6.49 -3.07
CA VAL A 72 -0.68 -6.39 -3.33
C VAL A 72 -1.00 -6.85 -4.75
N HIS A 73 -0.20 -6.41 -5.72
CA HIS A 73 -0.37 -6.82 -7.12
C HIS A 73 -0.25 -8.34 -7.26
N ARG A 74 0.79 -8.91 -6.69
CA ARG A 74 1.05 -10.35 -6.81
C ARG A 74 -0.03 -11.20 -6.15
N THR A 75 -0.51 -10.79 -4.98
CA THR A 75 -1.43 -11.61 -4.19
C THR A 75 -2.90 -11.37 -4.53
N GLN A 76 -3.27 -10.16 -4.95
CA GLN A 76 -4.67 -9.79 -5.12
C GLN A 76 -5.11 -9.63 -6.57
N ALA A 77 -4.23 -9.17 -7.44
CA ALA A 77 -4.61 -8.86 -8.82
C ALA A 77 -3.42 -8.99 -9.76
N PRO A 78 -2.86 -10.20 -9.94
CA PRO A 78 -1.64 -10.37 -10.75
C PRO A 78 -1.82 -10.04 -12.23
N SER A 79 -3.05 -10.03 -12.73
CA SER A 79 -3.31 -9.66 -14.13
C SER A 79 -3.53 -8.17 -14.34
N SER A 80 -3.41 -7.36 -13.29
CA SER A 80 -3.60 -5.91 -13.41
C SER A 80 -2.28 -5.20 -13.70
N THR A 81 -2.38 -3.89 -13.95
CA THR A 81 -1.24 -3.00 -14.10
C THR A 81 -1.24 -2.03 -12.92
N ILE A 82 -0.06 -1.78 -12.35
CA ILE A 82 0.09 -0.79 -11.27
C ILE A 82 0.25 0.59 -11.89
N VAL A 83 -0.64 1.52 -11.51
CA VAL A 83 -0.58 2.92 -11.96
C VAL A 83 -0.31 3.79 -10.76
N TRP A 84 0.83 4.50 -10.76
CA TRP A 84 1.25 5.33 -9.64
C TRP A 84 0.72 6.75 -9.77
N GLU A 85 0.29 7.30 -8.64
CA GLU A 85 -0.07 8.71 -8.49
C GLU A 85 0.64 9.26 -7.27
N ASP A 86 0.49 10.56 -7.01
CA ASP A 86 1.23 11.21 -5.93
C ASP A 86 0.93 10.64 -4.54
N LYS A 87 -0.33 10.37 -4.25
CA LYS A 87 -0.78 9.92 -2.92
C LYS A 87 -1.53 8.59 -2.97
N SER A 88 -1.38 7.85 -4.06
CA SER A 88 -2.03 6.55 -4.20
C SER A 88 -1.37 5.74 -5.33
N PHE A 89 -1.66 4.44 -5.35
CA PHE A 89 -1.49 3.68 -6.57
C PHE A 89 -2.79 2.93 -6.84
N ARG A 90 -3.03 2.64 -8.11
CA ARG A 90 -4.21 1.90 -8.54
C ARG A 90 -3.80 0.62 -9.24
N LEU A 91 -4.59 -0.41 -9.06
CA LEU A 91 -4.51 -1.63 -9.85
C LEU A 91 -5.58 -1.55 -10.91
N VAL A 92 -5.17 -1.57 -12.16
CA VAL A 92 -6.06 -1.35 -13.30
C VAL A 92 -6.03 -2.58 -14.20
N LYS A 93 -7.19 -3.03 -14.65
CA LYS A 93 -7.30 -4.17 -15.57
C LYS A 93 -6.55 -3.88 -16.85
N LYS A 94 -5.89 -4.90 -17.35
CA LYS A 94 -5.21 -4.80 -18.62
C LYS A 94 -6.20 -4.84 -19.80
#